data_c79c523fa5325a97011b7306f2648e1f
#
_entry.id   c79c523fa5325a97011b7306f2648e1f
#
_cell.length_a   1.000
_cell.length_b   1.000
_cell.length_c   1.000
_cell.angle_alpha   90.00
_cell.angle_beta   90.00
_cell.angle_gamma   90.00
#
_symmetry.space_group_name_H-M   'P 1'
#
loop_
_entity.id
_entity.type
_entity.pdbx_description
1 polymer ?
#
loop_
_entity_poly.entity_id
_entity_poly.type
_entity_poly.pdbx_seq_one_letter_code
_entity_poly.pdbx_strand_id
1 'polypeptide(L)'
;MQNFKDYKLLNPDDFSSVFNLRKRLNSPHLFLHLAPNPLVHYRLGFVIGKKTEKRAVRRNYMRRTIREVLKELLPQNFSFDIVIRVHKSFYRNDFNQIKLEVEGLIGRLVK
;
A
#
# COMPACT_ATOMS: atom_id res chain seq x y z
N MET A 1 -16.29 18.05 2.97
CA MET A 1 -15.01 17.50 2.57
C MET A 1 -14.84 16.09 3.10
N GLN A 2 -14.51 15.16 2.25
CA GLN A 2 -14.35 13.78 2.68
C GLN A 2 -13.07 13.57 3.45
N ASN A 3 -13.19 12.82 4.52
CA ASN A 3 -12.03 12.42 5.31
C ASN A 3 -11.29 11.31 4.57
N PHE A 4 -9.99 11.47 4.37
CA PHE A 4 -9.16 10.48 3.74
C PHE A 4 -9.30 9.09 4.40
N LYS A 5 -9.43 9.07 5.73
CA LYS A 5 -9.55 7.82 6.47
C LYS A 5 -10.80 7.02 6.13
N ASP A 6 -11.88 7.69 5.76
CA ASP A 6 -13.18 7.02 5.67
C ASP A 6 -13.31 6.15 4.45
N TYR A 7 -12.64 6.49 3.36
CA TYR A 7 -12.84 5.77 2.11
C TYR A 7 -11.57 5.19 1.51
N LYS A 8 -10.43 5.43 2.14
CA LYS A 8 -9.15 4.96 1.61
C LYS A 8 -8.61 3.72 2.32
N LEU A 9 -9.28 3.27 3.38
CA LEU A 9 -8.82 2.12 4.15
C LEU A 9 -9.65 0.89 3.83
N LEU A 10 -8.98 -0.25 3.72
CA LEU A 10 -9.61 -1.54 3.53
C LEU A 10 -9.93 -2.16 4.88
N ASN A 11 -11.08 -2.82 4.97
CA ASN A 11 -11.41 -3.67 6.11
C ASN A 11 -10.62 -4.97 6.00
N PRO A 12 -10.32 -5.63 7.15
CA PRO A 12 -9.65 -6.93 7.11
C PRO A 12 -10.37 -7.98 6.25
N ASP A 13 -11.69 -7.93 6.19
CA ASP A 13 -12.48 -8.86 5.39
C ASP A 13 -12.22 -8.70 3.89
N ASP A 14 -11.84 -7.51 3.45
CA ASP A 14 -11.55 -7.24 2.06
C ASP A 14 -10.17 -7.74 1.64
N PHE A 15 -9.28 -7.98 2.62
CA PHE A 15 -7.91 -8.42 2.32
C PHE A 15 -7.90 -9.77 1.60
N SER A 16 -8.76 -10.68 2.01
CA SER A 16 -8.82 -12.01 1.40
C SER A 16 -9.13 -11.93 -0.09
N SER A 17 -10.07 -11.07 -0.46
CA SER A 17 -10.44 -10.89 -1.86
C SER A 17 -9.25 -10.39 -2.69
N VAL A 18 -8.48 -9.46 -2.13
CA VAL A 18 -7.31 -8.91 -2.82
C VAL A 18 -6.22 -9.96 -2.96
N PHE A 19 -5.96 -10.73 -1.90
CA PHE A 19 -4.93 -11.77 -1.93
C PHE A 19 -5.30 -12.93 -2.86
N ASN A 20 -6.58 -13.21 -3.03
CA ASN A 20 -7.04 -14.29 -3.91
C ASN A 20 -6.86 -13.95 -5.38
N LEU A 21 -6.78 -12.69 -5.72
CA LEU A 21 -6.44 -12.29 -7.08
C LEU A 21 -4.93 -12.38 -7.25
N ARG A 22 -4.51 -12.95 -8.36
CA ARG A 22 -3.11 -13.27 -8.55
C ARG A 22 -2.26 -12.09 -9.00
N LYS A 23 -2.84 -10.93 -9.14
CA LYS A 23 -2.08 -9.77 -9.57
C LYS A 23 -1.27 -9.25 -8.39
N ARG A 24 0.01 -9.49 -8.43
CA ARG A 24 0.94 -9.10 -7.39
C ARG A 24 2.21 -8.55 -8.02
N LEU A 25 2.66 -7.43 -7.52
CA LEU A 25 3.93 -6.84 -7.89
C LEU A 25 4.83 -6.84 -6.67
N ASN A 26 6.13 -6.92 -6.88
CA ASN A 26 7.07 -6.92 -5.76
C ASN A 26 8.23 -5.98 -6.00
N SER A 27 8.86 -5.59 -4.90
CA SER A 27 10.08 -4.80 -4.88
C SER A 27 10.93 -5.29 -3.71
N PRO A 28 12.15 -4.78 -3.52
CA PRO A 28 13.02 -5.26 -2.45
C PRO A 28 12.42 -5.23 -1.04
N HIS A 29 11.53 -4.28 -0.75
CA HIS A 29 10.93 -4.17 0.59
C HIS A 29 9.44 -4.49 0.61
N LEU A 30 8.75 -4.45 -0.54
CA LEU A 30 7.30 -4.43 -0.58
C LEU A 30 6.71 -5.46 -1.54
N PHE A 31 5.54 -6.01 -1.16
CA PHE A 31 4.64 -6.67 -2.10
C PHE A 31 3.40 -5.80 -2.24
N LEU A 32 2.94 -5.63 -3.45
CA LEU A 32 1.73 -4.88 -3.72
C LEU A 32 0.72 -5.82 -4.37
N HIS A 33 -0.44 -5.97 -3.73
CA HIS A 33 -1.54 -6.79 -4.23
C HIS A 33 -2.65 -5.87 -4.70
N LEU A 34 -3.27 -6.19 -5.81
CA LEU A 34 -4.20 -5.32 -6.49
C LEU A 34 -5.45 -6.07 -6.91
N ALA A 35 -6.61 -5.47 -6.66
CA ALA A 35 -7.90 -6.00 -7.08
C ALA A 35 -8.82 -4.86 -7.50
N PRO A 36 -9.58 -5.01 -8.61
CA PRO A 36 -10.58 -4.00 -8.95
C PRO A 36 -11.63 -3.90 -7.86
N ASN A 37 -12.19 -2.70 -7.68
CA ASN A 37 -13.31 -2.51 -6.77
C ASN A 37 -14.44 -1.77 -7.49
N PRO A 38 -15.68 -1.84 -6.97
CA PRO A 38 -16.81 -1.17 -7.60
C PRO A 38 -16.95 0.30 -7.22
N LEU A 39 -15.97 0.85 -6.57
CA LEU A 39 -16.00 2.23 -6.09
C LEU A 39 -15.36 3.17 -7.10
N VAL A 40 -15.56 4.46 -6.90
CA VAL A 40 -14.94 5.49 -7.75
C VAL A 40 -13.62 5.99 -7.19
N HIS A 41 -13.06 5.28 -6.21
CA HIS A 41 -11.81 5.65 -5.58
C HIS A 41 -11.06 4.40 -5.13
N TYR A 42 -9.77 4.55 -4.84
CA TYR A 42 -8.98 3.43 -4.32
C TYR A 42 -9.17 3.27 -2.81
N ARG A 43 -8.87 2.07 -2.34
CA ARG A 43 -8.78 1.78 -0.91
C ARG A 43 -7.43 1.13 -0.64
N LEU A 44 -6.85 1.45 0.52
CA LEU A 44 -5.53 0.95 0.89
C LEU A 44 -5.61 0.05 2.12
N GLY A 45 -4.81 -1.01 2.11
CA GLY A 45 -4.60 -1.86 3.25
C GLY A 45 -3.12 -2.13 3.43
N PHE A 46 -2.69 -2.33 4.67
CA PHE A 46 -1.29 -2.57 4.98
C PHE A 46 -1.16 -3.81 5.84
N VAL A 47 -0.15 -4.62 5.52
CA VAL A 47 0.20 -5.78 6.32
C VAL A 47 1.67 -5.67 6.69
N ILE A 48 1.94 -5.46 7.98
CA ILE A 48 3.29 -5.36 8.49
C ILE A 48 3.36 -6.24 9.74
N GLY A 49 3.92 -7.43 9.57
CA GLY A 49 4.00 -8.39 10.66
C GLY A 49 5.03 -8.00 11.70
N LYS A 50 4.84 -8.47 12.93
CA LYS A 50 5.78 -8.25 14.02
C LYS A 50 7.14 -8.91 13.75
N LYS A 51 7.15 -9.96 12.95
CA LYS A 51 8.41 -10.59 12.54
C LYS A 51 9.23 -9.68 11.63
N THR A 52 8.57 -8.88 10.83
CA THR A 52 9.24 -7.93 9.95
C THR A 52 9.74 -6.72 10.74
N GLU A 53 8.91 -6.21 11.65
CA GLU A 53 9.27 -5.09 12.49
C GLU A 53 8.51 -5.17 13.81
N LYS A 54 9.26 -5.33 14.90
CA LYS A 54 8.68 -5.47 16.24
C LYS A 54 8.14 -4.17 16.79
N ARG A 55 8.73 -3.05 16.42
CA ARG A 55 8.41 -1.75 17.01
C ARG A 55 7.19 -1.13 16.36
N ALA A 56 6.16 -0.89 17.18
CA ALA A 56 4.92 -0.30 16.68
C ALA A 56 5.15 1.07 16.05
N VAL A 57 6.04 1.87 16.64
CA VAL A 57 6.37 3.19 16.10
C VAL A 57 6.90 3.10 14.69
N ARG A 58 7.77 2.11 14.42
CA ARG A 58 8.32 1.93 13.09
C ARG A 58 7.29 1.40 12.11
N ARG A 59 6.41 0.49 12.56
CA ARG A 59 5.31 0.02 11.70
C ARG A 59 4.40 1.19 11.31
N ASN A 60 4.11 2.08 12.24
CA ASN A 60 3.30 3.26 11.95
C ASN A 60 4.00 4.19 10.97
N TYR A 61 5.31 4.36 11.12
CA TYR A 61 6.11 5.16 10.19
C TYR A 61 6.02 4.57 8.78
N MET A 62 6.16 3.26 8.66
CA MET A 62 6.11 2.60 7.35
C MET A 62 4.76 2.79 6.67
N ARG A 63 3.66 2.60 7.41
CA ARG A 63 2.32 2.80 6.87
C ARG A 63 2.12 4.23 6.41
N ARG A 64 2.51 5.18 7.23
CA ARG A 64 2.36 6.61 6.91
C ARG A 64 3.17 6.98 5.67
N THR A 65 4.41 6.52 5.61
CA THR A 65 5.31 6.83 4.50
C THR A 65 4.74 6.32 3.18
N ILE A 66 4.34 5.07 3.14
CA ILE A 66 3.80 4.47 1.92
C ILE A 66 2.51 5.17 1.52
N ARG A 67 1.63 5.43 2.48
CA ARG A 67 0.36 6.10 2.21
C ARG A 67 0.57 7.48 1.61
N GLU A 68 1.50 8.25 2.14
CA GLU A 68 1.77 9.60 1.62
C GLU A 68 2.33 9.56 0.21
N VAL A 69 3.22 8.62 -0.08
CA VAL A 69 3.76 8.48 -1.43
C VAL A 69 2.66 8.06 -2.40
N LEU A 70 1.83 7.10 -2.01
CA LEU A 70 0.73 6.64 -2.87
C LEU A 70 -0.29 7.74 -3.13
N LYS A 71 -0.57 8.54 -2.12
CA LYS A 71 -1.50 9.66 -2.24
C LYS A 71 -1.06 10.64 -3.31
N GLU A 72 0.23 10.86 -3.46
CA GLU A 72 0.77 11.74 -4.49
C GLU A 72 0.74 11.13 -5.87
N LEU A 73 0.85 9.80 -5.97
CA LEU A 73 1.01 9.11 -7.23
C LEU A 73 -0.30 8.61 -7.84
N LEU A 74 -1.27 8.26 -7.00
CA LEU A 74 -2.50 7.65 -7.48
C LEU A 74 -3.56 8.70 -7.81
N PRO A 75 -4.25 8.55 -8.96
CA PRO A 75 -5.41 9.39 -9.24
C PRO A 75 -6.51 9.09 -8.23
N GLN A 76 -7.29 10.11 -7.87
CA GLN A 76 -8.35 9.95 -6.88
C GLN A 76 -9.42 8.96 -7.32
N ASN A 77 -9.63 8.84 -8.62
CA ASN A 77 -10.66 7.97 -9.19
C ASN A 77 -10.13 6.59 -9.57
N PHE A 78 -9.00 6.19 -9.01
CA PHE A 78 -8.42 4.88 -9.27
C PHE A 78 -9.25 3.81 -8.56
N SER A 79 -9.98 3.00 -9.33
CA SER A 79 -10.98 2.07 -8.78
C SER A 79 -10.38 0.71 -8.45
N PHE A 80 -9.43 0.70 -7.52
CA PHE A 80 -8.76 -0.53 -7.11
C PHE A 80 -8.56 -0.58 -5.61
N ASP A 81 -8.61 -1.79 -5.08
CA ASP A 81 -8.16 -2.07 -3.72
C ASP A 81 -6.70 -2.47 -3.79
N ILE A 82 -5.88 -1.87 -2.96
CA ILE A 82 -4.44 -2.09 -2.95
C ILE A 82 -4.03 -2.51 -1.55
N VAL A 83 -3.44 -3.70 -1.43
CA VAL A 83 -2.87 -4.15 -0.16
C VAL A 83 -1.37 -4.17 -0.31
N ILE A 84 -0.69 -3.46 0.58
CA ILE A 84 0.76 -3.39 0.60
C ILE A 84 1.28 -4.18 1.78
N ARG A 85 2.08 -5.19 1.47
CA ARG A 85 2.73 -6.01 2.48
C ARG A 85 4.19 -5.64 2.55
N VAL A 86 4.64 -5.24 3.72
CA VAL A 86 6.05 -4.94 3.95
C VAL A 86 6.73 -6.23 4.38
N HIS A 87 7.65 -6.72 3.57
CA HIS A 87 8.37 -7.95 3.88
C HIS A 87 9.81 -7.72 4.33
N LYS A 88 10.27 -6.49 4.26
CA LYS A 88 11.57 -6.08 4.75
C LYS A 88 11.42 -4.73 5.42
N SER A 89 11.86 -4.63 6.67
CA SER A 89 11.71 -3.40 7.45
C SER A 89 12.53 -2.26 6.86
N PHE A 90 12.00 -1.06 6.98
CA PHE A 90 12.71 0.15 6.59
C PHE A 90 12.40 1.27 7.57
N TYR A 91 13.26 2.28 7.58
CA TYR A 91 13.04 3.45 8.42
C TYR A 91 13.54 4.68 7.66
N ARG A 92 13.69 5.79 8.37
CA ARG A 92 13.93 7.12 7.76
C ARG A 92 15.08 7.15 6.76
N ASN A 93 16.15 6.40 7.02
CA ASN A 93 17.31 6.36 6.12
C ASN A 93 16.99 5.76 4.77
N ASP A 94 15.91 4.98 4.70
CA ASP A 94 15.52 4.28 3.49
C ASP A 94 14.43 5.00 2.71
N PHE A 95 14.04 6.20 3.11
CA PHE A 95 12.89 6.89 2.53
C PHE A 95 13.01 7.01 1.01
N ASN A 96 14.16 7.45 0.52
CA ASN A 96 14.34 7.63 -0.92
C ASN A 96 14.23 6.32 -1.67
N GLN A 97 14.76 5.25 -1.10
CA GLN A 97 14.67 3.92 -1.68
C GLN A 97 13.21 3.45 -1.73
N ILE A 98 12.47 3.64 -0.65
CA ILE A 98 11.08 3.24 -0.59
C ILE A 98 10.24 4.04 -1.59
N LYS A 99 10.49 5.33 -1.70
CA LYS A 99 9.80 6.18 -2.66
C LYS A 99 10.02 5.67 -4.09
N LEU A 100 11.25 5.31 -4.44
CA LEU A 100 11.56 4.75 -5.75
C LEU A 100 10.85 3.42 -5.98
N GLU A 101 10.80 2.56 -4.96
CA GLU A 101 10.10 1.28 -5.08
C GLU A 101 8.61 1.48 -5.34
N VAL A 102 7.97 2.37 -4.59
CA VAL A 102 6.55 2.66 -4.76
C VAL A 102 6.28 3.25 -6.14
N GLU A 103 7.10 4.20 -6.56
CA GLU A 103 6.98 4.80 -7.90
C GLU A 103 7.08 3.75 -8.99
N GLY A 104 8.04 2.82 -8.85
CA GLY A 104 8.21 1.74 -9.82
C GLY A 104 7.02 0.79 -9.86
N LEU A 105 6.48 0.45 -8.68
CA LEU A 105 5.31 -0.43 -8.61
C LEU A 105 4.09 0.22 -9.24
N ILE A 106 3.84 1.48 -8.93
CA ILE A 106 2.71 2.21 -9.50
C ILE A 106 2.88 2.40 -11.01
N GLY A 107 4.09 2.65 -11.47
CA GLY A 107 4.37 2.74 -12.90
C GLY A 107 4.00 1.50 -13.67
N ARG A 108 4.10 0.32 -13.06
CA ARG A 108 3.68 -0.93 -13.69
C ARG A 108 2.17 -1.08 -13.72
N LEU A 109 1.47 -0.45 -12.77
CA LEU A 109 0.00 -0.55 -12.69
C LEU A 109 -0.71 0.31 -13.71
N VAL A 110 -0.17 1.49 -14.00
CA VAL A 110 -0.88 2.48 -14.83
C VAL A 110 -0.48 2.42 -16.30
N LYS A 111 0.20 1.39 -16.69
CA LYS A 111 0.52 1.18 -18.10
C LYS A 111 -0.65 0.68 -18.88
#